data_d983289ac9307bff979751aca89bae22
#
_entry.id   d983289ac9307bff979751aca89bae22
#
_cell.length_a   1.000
_cell.length_b   1.000
_cell.length_c   1.000
_cell.angle_alpha   90.00
_cell.angle_beta   90.00
_cell.angle_gamma   90.00
#
_symmetry.space_group_name_H-M   'P 1'
#
loop_
_entity.id
_entity.type
_entity.pdbx_description
1 polymer ?
#
loop_
_entity_poly.entity_id
_entity_poly.type
_entity_poly.pdbx_seq_one_letter_code
_entity_poly.pdbx_strand_id
1 'polypeptide(L)'
;MPQPCELCEAARLTEWFYEDDVCWIAECEQCYVPMVVWKQHDPSPPDDVRAAMLQQLDAVVHAAYTFERYYVDDNMRSIPTHYHAHARPHGGFFGHGLRRTG
;
A
#
# COMPACT_ATOMS: atom_id res chain seq x y z
N MET A 1 -25.77 6.78 8.78
CA MET A 1 -25.13 5.80 7.87
C MET A 1 -23.64 6.06 7.83
N PRO A 2 -22.79 5.05 8.01
CA PRO A 2 -21.38 5.27 7.84
C PRO A 2 -21.07 5.64 6.39
N GLN A 3 -20.11 6.51 6.19
CA GLN A 3 -19.69 6.86 4.85
C GLN A 3 -18.98 5.67 4.19
N PRO A 4 -19.12 5.51 2.87
CA PRO A 4 -18.38 4.45 2.18
C PRO A 4 -16.88 4.65 2.35
N CYS A 5 -16.17 3.56 2.59
CA CYS A 5 -14.72 3.55 2.66
C CYS A 5 -14.16 2.99 1.36
N GLU A 6 -13.39 3.79 0.65
CA GLU A 6 -12.80 3.36 -0.63
C GLU A 6 -11.92 2.12 -0.46
N LEU A 7 -11.22 2.02 0.67
CA LEU A 7 -10.35 0.87 0.92
C LEU A 7 -11.15 -0.39 1.27
N CYS A 8 -12.33 -0.24 1.89
CA CYS A 8 -13.23 -1.36 2.14
C CYS A 8 -13.84 -1.88 0.84
N GLU A 9 -14.13 -0.98 -0.08
CA GLU A 9 -14.70 -1.33 -1.38
C GLU A 9 -13.68 -2.06 -2.25
N ALA A 10 -12.40 -1.84 -2.00
CA ALA A 10 -11.30 -2.50 -2.69
C ALA A 10 -11.44 -2.46 -4.21
N ALA A 11 -11.85 -1.30 -4.74
CA ALA A 11 -12.00 -1.11 -6.16
C ALA A 11 -10.64 -1.19 -6.86
N ARG A 12 -10.55 -1.99 -7.92
CA ARG A 12 -9.28 -2.17 -8.64
C ARG A 12 -9.08 -1.06 -9.67
N LEU A 13 -8.79 0.14 -9.17
CA LEU A 13 -8.53 1.30 -10.00
C LEU A 13 -7.14 1.28 -10.62
N THR A 14 -6.22 0.55 -9.99
CA THR A 14 -4.87 0.35 -10.47
C THR A 14 -4.54 -1.14 -10.46
N GLU A 15 -3.34 -1.50 -10.93
CA GLU A 15 -2.92 -2.90 -10.92
C GLU A 15 -2.72 -3.39 -9.49
N TRP A 16 -3.26 -4.56 -9.17
CA TRP A 16 -3.03 -5.24 -7.91
C TRP A 16 -1.84 -6.19 -8.06
N PHE A 17 -0.87 -6.08 -7.15
CA PHE A 17 0.33 -6.91 -7.18
C PHE A 17 0.21 -8.15 -6.31
N TYR A 18 -0.64 -8.08 -5.27
CA TYR A 18 -0.73 -9.15 -4.26
C TYR A 18 -2.05 -9.06 -3.52
N GLU A 19 -2.55 -10.20 -3.12
CA GLU A 19 -3.73 -10.28 -2.25
C GLU A 19 -3.71 -11.59 -1.48
N ASP A 20 -4.02 -11.54 -0.16
CA ASP A 20 -4.23 -12.72 0.66
C ASP A 20 -5.43 -12.47 1.60
N ASP A 21 -5.60 -13.33 2.62
CA ASP A 21 -6.71 -13.21 3.55
C ASP A 21 -6.61 -11.96 4.45
N VAL A 22 -5.44 -11.38 4.55
CA VAL A 22 -5.15 -10.28 5.49
C VAL A 22 -5.12 -8.94 4.78
N CYS A 23 -4.53 -8.85 3.60
CA CYS A 23 -4.29 -7.58 2.93
C CYS A 23 -4.28 -7.71 1.42
N TRP A 24 -4.26 -6.56 0.75
CA TRP A 24 -3.97 -6.48 -0.67
C TRP A 24 -2.98 -5.36 -0.93
N ILE A 25 -2.23 -5.46 -2.02
CA ILE A 25 -1.23 -4.48 -2.40
C ILE A 25 -1.47 -4.06 -3.83
N ALA A 26 -1.58 -2.76 -4.05
CA ALA A 26 -1.82 -2.17 -5.35
C ALA A 26 -1.00 -0.90 -5.51
N GLU A 27 -0.87 -0.41 -6.73
CA GLU A 27 -0.27 0.90 -6.94
C GLU A 27 -1.26 1.99 -6.52
N CYS A 28 -0.77 2.97 -5.75
CA CYS A 28 -1.57 4.12 -5.38
C CYS A 28 -1.84 4.96 -6.62
N GLU A 29 -3.11 5.27 -6.91
CA GLU A 29 -3.48 6.00 -8.13
C GLU A 29 -2.98 7.45 -8.14
N GLN A 30 -2.69 8.02 -6.98
CA GLN A 30 -2.23 9.39 -6.87
C GLN A 30 -0.71 9.53 -6.85
N CYS A 31 -0.02 8.56 -6.25
CA CYS A 31 1.42 8.63 -6.00
C CYS A 31 2.25 7.71 -6.89
N TYR A 32 1.61 6.72 -7.51
CA TYR A 32 2.28 5.72 -8.36
C TYR A 32 3.31 4.88 -7.60
N VAL A 33 3.13 4.72 -6.29
CA VAL A 33 3.95 3.85 -5.43
C VAL A 33 3.10 2.71 -4.90
N PRO A 34 3.70 1.57 -4.50
CA PRO A 34 2.92 0.46 -3.97
C PRO A 34 2.33 0.81 -2.61
N MET A 35 1.10 0.36 -2.39
CA MET A 35 0.36 0.60 -1.17
C MET A 35 -0.23 -0.71 -0.67
N VAL A 36 0.04 -1.06 0.59
CA VAL A 36 -0.59 -2.20 1.24
C VAL A 36 -1.81 -1.72 2.01
N VAL A 37 -2.89 -2.48 1.93
CA VAL A 37 -4.16 -2.17 2.60
C VAL A 37 -4.61 -3.38 3.41
N TRP A 38 -4.88 -3.16 4.70
CA TRP A 38 -5.43 -4.19 5.57
C TRP A 38 -6.89 -4.42 5.19
N LYS A 39 -7.34 -5.66 5.19
CA LYS A 39 -8.72 -5.97 4.81
C LYS A 39 -9.74 -5.63 5.88
N GLN A 40 -9.31 -5.39 7.12
CA GLN A 40 -10.22 -4.94 8.18
C GLN A 40 -10.30 -3.42 8.22
N HIS A 41 -11.50 -2.90 8.45
CA HIS A 41 -11.71 -1.46 8.59
C HIS A 41 -11.35 -1.03 10.01
N ASP A 42 -10.07 -0.83 10.27
CA ASP A 42 -9.52 -0.45 11.57
C ASP A 42 -8.18 0.24 11.33
N PRO A 43 -7.81 1.29 12.09
CA PRO A 43 -6.56 2.00 11.88
C PRO A 43 -5.34 1.35 12.55
N SER A 44 -5.55 0.36 13.41
CA SER A 44 -4.49 -0.14 14.29
C SER A 44 -4.38 -1.66 14.27
N PRO A 45 -3.75 -2.24 13.22
CA PRO A 45 -3.53 -3.68 13.22
C PRO A 45 -2.57 -4.09 14.35
N PRO A 46 -2.71 -5.33 14.87
CA PRO A 46 -1.69 -5.86 15.79
C PRO A 46 -0.29 -5.83 15.17
N ASP A 47 0.74 -5.75 16.01
CA ASP A 47 2.12 -5.59 15.55
C ASP A 47 2.57 -6.72 14.61
N ASP A 48 2.18 -7.97 14.90
CA ASP A 48 2.52 -9.10 14.06
C ASP A 48 1.83 -9.06 12.69
N VAL A 49 0.59 -8.60 12.66
CA VAL A 49 -0.16 -8.42 11.41
C VAL A 49 0.46 -7.30 10.58
N ARG A 50 0.78 -6.18 11.23
CA ARG A 50 1.43 -5.04 10.58
C ARG A 50 2.79 -5.45 9.99
N ALA A 51 3.59 -6.17 10.75
CA ALA A 51 4.90 -6.63 10.29
C ALA A 51 4.77 -7.56 9.08
N ALA A 52 3.81 -8.47 9.09
CA ALA A 52 3.57 -9.37 7.96
C ALA A 52 3.15 -8.60 6.70
N MET A 53 2.27 -7.60 6.86
CA MET A 53 1.86 -6.77 5.73
C MET A 53 3.03 -5.97 5.14
N LEU A 54 3.88 -5.39 5.98
CA LEU A 54 5.03 -4.64 5.53
C LEU A 54 6.08 -5.53 4.86
N GLN A 55 6.19 -6.77 5.28
CA GLN A 55 7.06 -7.75 4.62
C GLN A 55 6.57 -8.06 3.21
N GLN A 56 5.26 -8.20 3.01
CA GLN A 56 4.69 -8.40 1.69
C GLN A 56 4.86 -7.16 0.81
N LEU A 57 4.72 -5.98 1.39
CA LEU A 57 4.96 -4.73 0.69
C LEU A 57 6.41 -4.66 0.17
N ASP A 58 7.37 -5.04 1.01
CA ASP A 58 8.77 -5.08 0.63
C ASP A 58 9.01 -6.02 -0.55
N ALA A 59 8.38 -7.18 -0.54
CA ALA A 59 8.48 -8.14 -1.65
C ALA A 59 7.95 -7.55 -2.96
N VAL A 60 6.84 -6.81 -2.90
CA VAL A 60 6.29 -6.15 -4.09
C VAL A 60 7.23 -5.05 -4.60
N VAL A 61 7.82 -4.25 -3.69
CA VAL A 61 8.79 -3.23 -4.09
C VAL A 61 9.92 -3.85 -4.90
N HIS A 62 10.52 -4.92 -4.40
CA HIS A 62 11.66 -5.56 -5.07
C HIS A 62 11.26 -6.24 -6.37
N ALA A 63 10.04 -6.74 -6.48
CA ALA A 63 9.58 -7.45 -7.67
C ALA A 63 9.07 -6.51 -8.77
N ALA A 64 8.40 -5.41 -8.42
CA ALA A 64 7.66 -4.59 -9.36
C ALA A 64 8.23 -3.19 -9.59
N TYR A 65 9.16 -2.74 -8.76
CA TYR A 65 9.70 -1.38 -8.82
C TYR A 65 11.21 -1.41 -8.94
N THR A 66 11.80 -0.29 -9.42
CA THR A 66 13.23 -0.17 -9.61
C THR A 66 13.95 0.43 -8.40
N PHE A 67 13.23 1.08 -7.49
CA PHE A 67 13.85 1.61 -6.28
C PHE A 67 13.99 0.51 -5.22
N GLU A 68 15.10 0.51 -4.50
CA GLU A 68 15.35 -0.46 -3.42
C GLU A 68 15.28 0.19 -2.05
N ARG A 69 15.56 1.49 -1.99
CA ARG A 69 15.52 2.25 -0.73
C ARG A 69 14.24 3.05 -0.65
N TYR A 70 13.50 2.85 0.42
CA TYR A 70 12.24 3.53 0.64
C TYR A 70 11.96 3.63 2.12
N TYR A 71 11.00 4.47 2.47
CA TYR A 71 10.44 4.49 3.83
C TYR A 71 8.97 4.11 3.76
N VAL A 72 8.47 3.58 4.87
CA VAL A 72 7.05 3.24 4.99
C VAL A 72 6.30 4.47 5.48
N ASP A 73 5.36 4.92 4.67
CA ASP A 73 4.50 6.04 5.02
C ASP A 73 3.11 5.51 5.37
N ASP A 74 2.86 5.29 6.65
CA ASP A 74 1.56 4.90 7.16
C ASP A 74 0.82 6.06 7.84
N ASN A 75 1.13 7.27 7.43
CA ASN A 75 0.39 8.46 7.84
C ASN A 75 -0.90 8.56 7.02
N MET A 76 -1.98 8.02 7.54
CA MET A 76 -3.25 7.83 6.85
C MET A 76 -4.04 9.13 6.71
N ARG A 77 -3.50 10.08 5.95
CA ARG A 77 -4.06 11.43 5.84
C ARG A 77 -5.44 11.48 5.21
N SER A 78 -5.65 10.69 4.17
CA SER A 78 -6.91 10.70 3.42
C SER A 78 -7.98 9.81 4.02
N ILE A 79 -7.58 8.65 4.57
CA ILE A 79 -8.49 7.67 5.14
C ILE A 79 -7.92 7.22 6.49
N PRO A 80 -8.11 8.04 7.55
CA PRO A 80 -7.46 7.77 8.85
C PRO A 80 -8.08 6.62 9.65
N THR A 81 -9.21 6.08 9.20
CA THR A 81 -9.92 5.02 9.90
C THR A 81 -9.64 3.62 9.37
N HIS A 82 -8.85 3.51 8.31
CA HIS A 82 -8.54 2.22 7.70
C HIS A 82 -7.03 2.13 7.43
N TYR A 83 -6.36 1.17 8.07
CA TYR A 83 -4.91 1.06 7.96
C TYR A 83 -4.47 0.79 6.51
N HIS A 84 -3.58 1.62 6.04
CA HIS A 84 -2.88 1.45 4.77
C HIS A 84 -1.51 2.13 4.86
N ALA A 85 -0.56 1.65 4.06
CA ALA A 85 0.80 2.17 4.09
C ALA A 85 1.38 2.18 2.69
N HIS A 86 2.14 3.23 2.38
CA HIS A 86 2.84 3.39 1.11
C HIS A 86 4.32 3.09 1.29
N ALA A 87 4.95 2.49 0.28
CA ALA A 87 6.41 2.42 0.19
C ALA A 87 6.88 3.57 -0.70
N ARG A 88 7.46 4.61 -0.11
CA ARG A 88 7.87 5.81 -0.83
C ARG A 88 9.38 5.83 -1.03
N PRO A 89 9.85 6.04 -2.27
CA PRO A 89 11.29 6.10 -2.53
C PRO A 89 11.91 7.33 -1.85
N HIS A 90 13.12 7.18 -1.37
CA HIS A 90 13.87 8.29 -0.79
C HIS A 90 14.18 9.32 -1.87
N GLY A 91 14.00 10.60 -1.53
CA GLY A 91 14.30 11.70 -2.43
C GLY A 91 13.24 12.01 -3.48
N GLY A 92 12.13 11.24 -3.49
CA GLY A 92 11.01 11.46 -4.41
C GLY A 92 9.68 11.31 -3.72
N PHE A 93 8.68 12.05 -4.17
CA PHE A 93 7.33 11.96 -3.61
C PHE A 93 6.45 10.99 -4.40
N PHE A 94 6.73 10.79 -5.68
CA PHE A 94 5.91 9.99 -6.58
C PHE A 94 6.74 8.91 -7.26
N GLY A 95 6.08 7.81 -7.56
CA GLY A 95 6.72 6.65 -8.19
C GLY A 95 6.70 6.65 -9.71
N HIS A 96 6.55 7.82 -10.34
CA HIS A 96 6.51 7.92 -11.80
C HIS A 96 7.78 7.36 -12.43
N GLY A 97 7.61 6.41 -13.35
CA GLY A 97 8.73 5.83 -14.08
C GLY A 97 9.58 4.86 -13.27
N LEU A 98 9.17 4.50 -12.05
CA LEU A 98 9.93 3.59 -11.18
C LEU A 98 9.46 2.14 -11.26
N ARG A 99 8.41 1.85 -12.04
CA ARG A 99 7.97 0.48 -12.27
C ARG A 99 8.97 -0.26 -13.15
N ARG A 100 9.23 -1.54 -12.80
CA ARG A 100 10.02 -2.38 -13.68
C ARG A 100 9.25 -2.66 -14.96
N THR A 101 9.91 -2.51 -16.10
CA THR A 101 9.37 -2.79 -17.42
C THR A 101 9.92 -4.11 -17.93
N GLY A 102 9.09 -4.91 -18.51
CA GLY A 102 9.54 -6.16 -19.12
C GLY A 102 8.82 -7.36 -18.63
#